data_4bf20a1b6145b5d98f03325bc2f8725f
#
_entry.id   4bf20a1b6145b5d98f03325bc2f8725f
#
_cell.length_a   1.000
_cell.length_b   1.000
_cell.length_c   1.000
_cell.angle_alpha   90.00
_cell.angle_beta   90.00
_cell.angle_gamma   90.00
#
_symmetry.space_group_name_H-M   'P 1'
#
loop_
_entity.id
_entity.type
_entity.pdbx_description
1 polymer ?
#
loop_
_entity_poly.entity_id
_entity_poly.type
_entity_poly.pdbx_seq_one_letter_code
_entity_poly.pdbx_strand_id
1 'polypeptide(L)'
;MIELVVVIIIVGIIAGVAVRNMGGAITAAQVEHTKTELDNLAYAIVGNPGSYALSSRSDFGYAGDVGALPPNLDALYQNPGGYVTWNGPYIERGVKGTDFKKDAWGVDYVLTGTTLRSTGSGSNIDKQFANSVAALTSDTLTGTIFDANLTRPGTVYKDSLKIMLTYPDGSGGNTTATIFPDKNGRFTIPNVPIGYRTIRVIYTPATDTIALPVTVYPGKICKLDIIFPADLF
;
A
#
# COMPACT_ATOMS: atom_id res chain seq x y z
N MET A 1 36.49 -20.28 55.97
CA MET A 1 35.17 -19.60 56.15
C MET A 1 35.17 -18.19 55.52
N ILE A 2 36.21 -17.38 55.72
CA ILE A 2 36.27 -15.99 55.17
C ILE A 2 36.31 -15.98 53.62
N GLU A 3 36.94 -16.96 52.98
CA GLU A 3 36.97 -17.08 51.53
C GLU A 3 35.60 -17.26 50.88
N LEU A 4 34.71 -18.02 51.53
CA LEU A 4 33.35 -18.25 51.04
C LEU A 4 32.50 -16.97 51.12
N VAL A 5 32.69 -16.16 52.17
CA VAL A 5 32.01 -14.89 52.33
C VAL A 5 32.47 -13.89 51.27
N VAL A 6 33.77 -13.84 50.96
CA VAL A 6 34.30 -12.95 49.91
C VAL A 6 33.76 -13.33 48.53
N VAL A 7 33.69 -14.62 48.24
CA VAL A 7 33.12 -15.11 46.96
C VAL A 7 31.66 -14.72 46.80
N ILE A 8 30.83 -14.86 47.84
CA ILE A 8 29.42 -14.49 47.81
C ILE A 8 29.25 -12.98 47.59
N ILE A 9 30.08 -12.14 48.23
CA ILE A 9 30.06 -10.70 48.05
C ILE A 9 30.40 -10.33 46.57
N ILE A 10 31.45 -10.93 46.00
CA ILE A 10 31.83 -10.65 44.62
C ILE A 10 30.73 -11.09 43.64
N VAL A 11 30.18 -12.32 43.81
CA VAL A 11 29.08 -12.82 42.98
C VAL A 11 27.85 -11.92 43.10
N GLY A 12 27.52 -11.43 44.32
CA GLY A 12 26.43 -10.51 44.54
C GLY A 12 26.59 -9.16 43.82
N ILE A 13 27.80 -8.61 43.80
CA ILE A 13 28.12 -7.37 43.09
C ILE A 13 28.01 -7.59 41.56
N ILE A 14 28.60 -8.67 41.04
CA ILE A 14 28.53 -9.00 39.60
C ILE A 14 27.09 -9.25 39.17
N ALA A 15 26.31 -10.00 39.94
CA ALA A 15 24.90 -10.25 39.67
C ALA A 15 24.10 -8.94 39.66
N GLY A 16 24.33 -8.03 40.59
CA GLY A 16 23.68 -6.73 40.67
C GLY A 16 23.97 -5.85 39.47
N VAL A 17 25.22 -5.82 38.99
CA VAL A 17 25.60 -5.09 37.76
C VAL A 17 24.98 -5.73 36.52
N ALA A 18 25.00 -7.08 36.43
CA ALA A 18 24.42 -7.80 35.32
C ALA A 18 22.92 -7.54 35.17
N VAL A 19 22.14 -7.60 36.26
CA VAL A 19 20.68 -7.33 36.28
C VAL A 19 20.39 -5.90 35.86
N ARG A 20 21.18 -4.92 36.28
CA ARG A 20 20.98 -3.53 35.91
C ARG A 20 21.20 -3.27 34.41
N ASN A 21 22.17 -3.94 33.80
CA ASN A 21 22.45 -3.82 32.36
C ASN A 21 21.42 -4.57 31.50
N MET A 22 20.80 -5.65 31.99
CA MET A 22 19.77 -6.39 31.27
C MET A 22 18.50 -5.55 30.99
N GLY A 23 18.11 -4.65 31.91
CA GLY A 23 16.94 -3.79 31.71
C GLY A 23 17.04 -2.93 30.43
N GLY A 24 18.20 -2.31 30.21
CA GLY A 24 18.45 -1.51 29.01
C GLY A 24 18.43 -2.35 27.71
N ALA A 25 19.01 -3.54 27.75
CA ALA A 25 19.03 -4.46 26.60
C ALA A 25 17.62 -4.96 26.23
N ILE A 26 16.79 -5.28 27.23
CA ILE A 26 15.40 -5.69 27.03
C ILE A 26 14.59 -4.57 26.40
N THR A 27 14.68 -3.33 26.93
CA THR A 27 13.98 -2.18 26.36
C THR A 27 14.41 -1.91 24.93
N ALA A 28 15.70 -1.98 24.63
CA ALA A 28 16.21 -1.81 23.25
C ALA A 28 15.65 -2.88 22.31
N ALA A 29 15.61 -4.14 22.75
CA ALA A 29 15.01 -5.23 21.98
C ALA A 29 13.51 -5.05 21.73
N GLN A 30 12.76 -4.56 22.73
CA GLN A 30 11.33 -4.25 22.59
C GLN A 30 11.08 -3.11 21.60
N VAL A 31 11.91 -2.06 21.64
CA VAL A 31 11.83 -0.95 20.66
C VAL A 31 12.04 -1.47 19.25
N GLU A 32 13.07 -2.31 19.02
CA GLU A 32 13.38 -2.82 17.69
C GLU A 32 12.31 -3.80 17.18
N HIS A 33 11.78 -4.63 18.07
CA HIS A 33 10.64 -5.50 17.76
C HIS A 33 9.42 -4.67 17.33
N THR A 34 9.07 -3.65 18.10
CA THR A 34 7.96 -2.74 17.80
C THR A 34 8.13 -2.03 16.46
N LYS A 35 9.33 -1.57 16.11
CA LYS A 35 9.60 -0.97 14.79
C LYS A 35 9.37 -1.97 13.66
N THR A 36 9.84 -3.21 13.83
CA THR A 36 9.63 -4.28 12.84
C THR A 36 8.15 -4.58 12.65
N GLU A 37 7.37 -4.61 13.74
CA GLU A 37 5.92 -4.81 13.67
C GLU A 37 5.21 -3.63 12.98
N LEU A 38 5.61 -2.39 13.27
CA LEU A 38 5.09 -1.20 12.58
C LEU A 38 5.40 -1.22 11.08
N ASP A 39 6.59 -1.73 10.68
CA ASP A 39 6.94 -1.91 9.27
C ASP A 39 6.05 -2.97 8.61
N ASN A 40 5.81 -4.09 9.26
CA ASN A 40 4.92 -5.15 8.78
C ASN A 40 3.47 -4.65 8.64
N LEU A 41 2.96 -3.89 9.61
CA LEU A 41 1.65 -3.25 9.53
C LEU A 41 1.58 -2.25 8.39
N ALA A 42 2.62 -1.43 8.21
CA ALA A 42 2.71 -0.50 7.09
C ALA A 42 2.66 -1.24 5.74
N TYR A 43 3.39 -2.36 5.61
CA TYR A 43 3.33 -3.19 4.39
C TYR A 43 1.96 -3.85 4.19
N ALA A 44 1.30 -4.27 5.25
CA ALA A 44 -0.06 -4.78 5.15
C ALA A 44 -1.05 -3.71 4.64
N ILE A 45 -0.84 -2.43 5.00
CA ILE A 45 -1.69 -1.32 4.59
C ILE A 45 -1.41 -0.89 3.14
N VAL A 46 -0.14 -0.65 2.78
CA VAL A 46 0.21 -0.04 1.49
C VAL A 46 0.97 -0.97 0.56
N GLY A 47 1.23 -2.22 0.98
CA GLY A 47 2.04 -3.19 0.27
C GLY A 47 3.55 -2.98 0.43
N ASN A 48 4.31 -4.01 0.13
CA ASN A 48 5.76 -3.93 0.17
C ASN A 48 6.30 -3.24 -1.09
N PRO A 49 6.97 -2.07 -0.99
CA PRO A 49 7.50 -1.37 -2.14
C PRO A 49 8.63 -2.14 -2.86
N GLY A 50 9.21 -3.16 -2.21
CA GLY A 50 10.22 -4.04 -2.80
C GLY A 50 9.65 -5.25 -3.56
N SER A 51 8.33 -5.46 -3.55
CA SER A 51 7.70 -6.55 -4.27
C SER A 51 7.43 -6.16 -5.73
N TYR A 52 8.14 -6.81 -6.65
CA TYR A 52 8.02 -6.57 -8.10
C TYR A 52 7.63 -7.84 -8.85
N ALA A 53 6.75 -7.69 -9.84
CA ALA A 53 6.46 -8.69 -10.84
C ALA A 53 6.47 -8.02 -12.22
N LEU A 54 7.12 -8.64 -13.21
CA LEU A 54 7.22 -8.12 -14.58
C LEU A 54 7.70 -6.65 -14.64
N SER A 55 8.70 -6.30 -13.84
CA SER A 55 9.30 -4.96 -13.73
C SER A 55 8.37 -3.87 -13.16
N SER A 56 7.21 -4.24 -12.63
CA SER A 56 6.28 -3.33 -11.96
C SER A 56 6.05 -3.76 -10.53
N ARG A 57 5.77 -2.79 -9.64
CA ARG A 57 5.35 -3.10 -8.27
C ARG A 57 4.05 -3.91 -8.30
N SER A 58 4.02 -5.03 -7.59
CA SER A 58 2.90 -5.98 -7.61
C SER A 58 2.08 -6.00 -6.33
N ASP A 59 2.61 -5.46 -5.24
CA ASP A 59 1.96 -5.45 -3.93
C ASP A 59 1.65 -4.02 -3.49
N PHE A 60 0.36 -3.76 -3.24
CA PHE A 60 -0.17 -2.48 -2.79
C PHE A 60 -1.01 -2.62 -1.52
N GLY A 61 -1.02 -3.81 -0.90
CA GLY A 61 -1.71 -4.10 0.34
C GLY A 61 -3.20 -3.76 0.33
N TYR A 62 -3.74 -3.54 1.51
CA TYR A 62 -5.14 -3.17 1.69
C TYR A 62 -5.55 -1.94 0.85
N ALA A 63 -4.74 -0.88 0.87
CA ALA A 63 -5.05 0.37 0.16
C ALA A 63 -5.14 0.16 -1.36
N GLY A 64 -4.31 -0.72 -1.91
CA GLY A 64 -4.38 -1.07 -3.33
C GLY A 64 -5.62 -1.86 -3.70
N ASP A 65 -6.04 -2.79 -2.86
CA ASP A 65 -7.18 -3.67 -3.16
C ASP A 65 -8.53 -2.99 -2.88
N VAL A 66 -8.62 -2.17 -1.83
CA VAL A 66 -9.87 -1.53 -1.41
C VAL A 66 -10.02 -0.10 -1.94
N GLY A 67 -8.91 0.59 -2.22
CA GLY A 67 -8.92 1.99 -2.65
C GLY A 67 -9.10 2.99 -1.50
N ALA A 68 -8.96 2.53 -0.25
CA ALA A 68 -9.07 3.34 0.96
C ALA A 68 -8.11 2.83 2.04
N LEU A 69 -7.91 3.61 3.10
CA LEU A 69 -7.22 3.12 4.28
C LEU A 69 -8.13 2.16 5.09
N PRO A 70 -7.55 1.19 5.81
CA PRO A 70 -8.34 0.32 6.66
C PRO A 70 -9.01 1.14 7.78
N PRO A 71 -10.30 0.90 8.09
CA PRO A 71 -11.02 1.60 9.15
C PRO A 71 -10.46 1.32 10.55
N ASN A 72 -9.82 0.18 10.70
CA ASN A 72 -9.09 -0.27 11.89
C ASN A 72 -8.10 -1.37 11.50
N LEU A 73 -7.22 -1.78 12.41
CA LEU A 73 -6.24 -2.82 12.13
C LEU A 73 -6.86 -4.22 11.93
N ASP A 74 -8.05 -4.48 12.45
CA ASP A 74 -8.76 -5.76 12.23
C ASP A 74 -9.08 -5.99 10.75
N ALA A 75 -9.31 -4.92 9.98
CA ALA A 75 -9.55 -4.98 8.54
C ALA A 75 -8.37 -5.53 7.72
N LEU A 76 -7.16 -5.54 8.30
CA LEU A 76 -5.99 -6.16 7.68
C LEU A 76 -6.02 -7.69 7.74
N TYR A 77 -6.74 -8.23 8.70
CA TYR A 77 -6.87 -9.68 8.87
C TYR A 77 -8.23 -10.22 8.45
N GLN A 78 -9.31 -9.49 8.72
CA GLN A 78 -10.69 -9.90 8.47
C GLN A 78 -11.38 -8.91 7.55
N ASN A 79 -12.10 -9.44 6.54
CA ASN A 79 -12.90 -8.60 5.66
C ASN A 79 -13.91 -7.76 6.48
N PRO A 80 -13.91 -6.42 6.36
CA PRO A 80 -14.73 -5.55 7.19
C PRO A 80 -16.23 -5.60 6.93
N GLY A 81 -16.70 -6.54 6.14
CA GLY A 81 -18.12 -6.79 5.95
C GLY A 81 -18.57 -6.71 4.49
N GLY A 82 -18.28 -7.75 3.73
CA GLY A 82 -18.79 -7.90 2.36
C GLY A 82 -18.02 -7.11 1.31
N TYR A 83 -16.80 -6.66 1.59
CA TYR A 83 -15.93 -6.03 0.60
C TYR A 83 -15.50 -7.04 -0.46
N VAL A 84 -16.00 -6.86 -1.68
CA VAL A 84 -15.68 -7.74 -2.84
C VAL A 84 -14.24 -7.55 -3.28
N THR A 85 -13.68 -6.35 -3.10
CA THR A 85 -12.32 -6.00 -3.49
C THR A 85 -11.27 -6.36 -2.45
N TRP A 86 -11.66 -6.76 -1.23
CA TRP A 86 -10.75 -7.17 -0.18
C TRP A 86 -10.11 -8.52 -0.53
N ASN A 87 -8.81 -8.57 -0.65
CA ASN A 87 -8.04 -9.74 -1.05
C ASN A 87 -7.09 -10.26 0.05
N GLY A 88 -7.37 -9.91 1.33
CA GLY A 88 -6.58 -10.36 2.47
C GLY A 88 -6.78 -11.85 2.83
N PRO A 89 -6.19 -12.30 3.92
CA PRO A 89 -5.55 -11.46 4.95
C PRO A 89 -4.20 -10.86 4.50
N TYR A 90 -3.96 -9.60 4.89
CA TYR A 90 -2.72 -8.87 4.59
C TYR A 90 -1.67 -9.03 5.69
N ILE A 91 -2.07 -9.54 6.85
CA ILE A 91 -1.21 -9.83 7.99
C ILE A 91 -1.59 -11.17 8.60
N GLU A 92 -0.58 -11.91 9.07
CA GLU A 92 -0.81 -13.16 9.77
C GLU A 92 -1.19 -12.90 11.24
N ARG A 93 -2.14 -13.67 11.77
CA ARG A 93 -2.40 -13.70 13.20
C ARG A 93 -1.22 -14.34 13.91
N GLY A 94 -0.69 -13.68 14.94
CA GLY A 94 0.16 -14.32 15.91
C GLY A 94 -0.59 -15.39 16.72
N VAL A 95 0.13 -16.12 17.56
CA VAL A 95 -0.40 -17.26 18.33
C VAL A 95 -1.64 -16.90 19.17
N LYS A 96 -1.73 -15.66 19.65
CA LYS A 96 -2.89 -15.15 20.43
C LYS A 96 -3.97 -14.46 19.60
N GLY A 97 -3.82 -14.43 18.26
CA GLY A 97 -4.87 -13.94 17.37
C GLY A 97 -5.06 -12.41 17.30
N THR A 98 -4.48 -11.66 18.22
CA THR A 98 -4.55 -10.18 18.28
C THR A 98 -3.18 -9.54 18.53
N ASP A 99 -2.11 -10.34 18.50
CA ASP A 99 -0.77 -9.89 18.84
C ASP A 99 -0.29 -8.78 17.89
N PHE A 100 -0.67 -8.84 16.61
CA PHE A 100 -0.31 -7.83 15.61
C PHE A 100 -0.87 -6.42 15.88
N LYS A 101 -1.79 -6.27 16.85
CA LYS A 101 -2.38 -4.98 17.23
C LYS A 101 -1.68 -4.33 18.41
N LYS A 102 -0.76 -5.04 19.06
CA LYS A 102 -0.11 -4.60 20.29
C LYS A 102 1.39 -4.49 20.11
N ASP A 103 1.95 -3.45 20.71
CA ASP A 103 3.40 -3.28 20.75
C ASP A 103 4.06 -4.24 21.77
N ALA A 104 5.38 -4.22 21.82
CA ALA A 104 6.16 -5.10 22.71
C ALA A 104 5.90 -4.87 24.21
N TRP A 105 5.17 -3.84 24.59
CA TRP A 105 4.71 -3.56 25.96
C TRP A 105 3.24 -3.93 26.18
N GLY A 106 2.56 -4.47 25.14
CA GLY A 106 1.16 -4.89 25.22
C GLY A 106 0.16 -3.76 25.03
N VAL A 107 0.59 -2.58 24.57
CA VAL A 107 -0.27 -1.41 24.29
C VAL A 107 -0.72 -1.45 22.82
N ASP A 108 -1.98 -1.14 22.56
CA ASP A 108 -2.54 -1.16 21.22
C ASP A 108 -1.92 -0.08 20.31
N TYR A 109 -1.59 -0.44 19.07
CA TYR A 109 -1.18 0.51 18.05
C TYR A 109 -2.31 1.45 17.67
N VAL A 110 -1.97 2.71 17.41
CA VAL A 110 -2.91 3.73 16.96
C VAL A 110 -2.63 4.04 15.49
N LEU A 111 -3.65 3.88 14.65
CA LEU A 111 -3.63 4.31 13.26
C LEU A 111 -4.30 5.68 13.14
N THR A 112 -3.56 6.69 12.68
CA THR A 112 -4.07 8.05 12.46
C THR A 112 -3.61 8.56 11.10
N GLY A 113 -4.53 8.69 10.16
CA GLY A 113 -4.19 9.06 8.78
C GLY A 113 -3.17 8.10 8.20
N THR A 114 -1.98 8.58 7.85
CA THR A 114 -0.89 7.79 7.27
C THR A 114 0.20 7.41 8.27
N THR A 115 -0.10 7.45 9.56
CA THR A 115 0.87 7.17 10.63
C THR A 115 0.34 6.08 11.56
N LEU A 116 1.18 5.08 11.79
CA LEU A 116 1.04 4.09 12.86
C LEU A 116 1.89 4.52 14.06
N ARG A 117 1.36 4.43 15.27
CA ARG A 117 2.01 4.85 16.51
C ARG A 117 1.94 3.79 17.59
N SER A 118 3.06 3.55 18.26
CA SER A 118 3.16 2.87 19.54
C SER A 118 3.45 3.89 20.64
N THR A 119 2.86 3.68 21.82
CA THR A 119 3.07 4.53 23.02
C THR A 119 3.59 3.75 24.23
N GLY A 120 3.76 2.44 24.11
CA GLY A 120 4.09 1.56 25.24
C GLY A 120 5.49 1.77 25.83
N SER A 121 6.43 2.34 25.07
CA SER A 121 7.79 2.62 25.57
C SER A 121 7.90 3.82 26.50
N GLY A 122 6.80 4.57 26.73
CA GLY A 122 6.82 5.87 27.40
C GLY A 122 7.21 7.03 26.47
N SER A 123 7.59 6.74 25.22
CA SER A 123 7.81 7.69 24.14
C SER A 123 7.11 7.20 22.89
N ASN A 124 6.71 8.09 21.97
CA ASN A 124 6.08 7.69 20.74
C ASN A 124 7.09 7.03 19.78
N ILE A 125 6.73 5.89 19.23
CA ILE A 125 7.42 5.27 18.11
C ILE A 125 6.46 5.35 16.93
N ASP A 126 6.80 6.19 15.94
CA ASP A 126 5.94 6.49 14.81
C ASP A 126 6.49 5.85 13.54
N LYS A 127 5.60 5.27 12.75
CA LYS A 127 5.85 4.84 11.37
C LYS A 127 4.89 5.55 10.44
N GLN A 128 5.40 6.49 9.65
CA GLN A 128 4.66 7.08 8.54
C GLN A 128 4.86 6.19 7.30
N PHE A 129 3.77 5.75 6.67
CA PHE A 129 3.79 4.86 5.51
C PHE A 129 3.39 5.53 4.18
N ALA A 130 2.89 6.78 4.25
CA ALA A 130 2.64 7.61 3.06
C ALA A 130 2.69 9.10 3.42
N ASN A 131 2.90 9.96 2.42
CA ASN A 131 2.94 11.40 2.61
C ASN A 131 1.57 11.99 2.94
N SER A 132 0.50 11.40 2.40
CA SER A 132 -0.89 11.78 2.67
C SER A 132 -1.83 10.65 2.28
N VAL A 133 -3.07 10.70 2.77
CA VAL A 133 -4.13 9.77 2.36
C VAL A 133 -4.42 9.94 0.86
N ALA A 134 -4.45 11.17 0.36
CA ALA A 134 -4.68 11.46 -1.06
C ALA A 134 -3.63 10.81 -1.98
N ALA A 135 -2.37 10.73 -1.53
CA ALA A 135 -1.31 10.03 -2.28
C ALA A 135 -1.52 8.50 -2.39
N LEU A 136 -2.49 7.95 -1.69
CA LEU A 136 -2.86 6.52 -1.77
C LEU A 136 -4.20 6.30 -2.48
N THR A 137 -5.08 7.30 -2.49
CA THR A 137 -6.47 7.14 -2.91
C THR A 137 -6.87 8.01 -4.09
N SER A 138 -6.05 8.98 -4.49
CA SER A 138 -6.46 10.04 -5.44
C SER A 138 -5.34 10.45 -6.39
N ASP A 139 -4.64 9.48 -6.94
CA ASP A 139 -3.60 9.74 -7.94
C ASP A 139 -4.21 10.00 -9.33
N THR A 140 -3.38 10.45 -10.27
CA THR A 140 -3.83 10.78 -11.63
C THR A 140 -3.13 9.90 -12.66
N LEU A 141 -3.93 9.28 -13.54
CA LEU A 141 -3.45 8.59 -14.73
C LEU A 141 -3.67 9.47 -15.96
N THR A 142 -2.61 9.72 -16.71
CA THR A 142 -2.67 10.46 -17.98
C THR A 142 -2.07 9.62 -19.09
N GLY A 143 -2.43 9.92 -20.34
CA GLY A 143 -1.83 9.25 -21.48
C GLY A 143 -2.19 9.87 -22.79
N THR A 144 -1.64 9.27 -23.86
CA THR A 144 -1.94 9.65 -25.23
C THR A 144 -2.22 8.40 -26.04
N ILE A 145 -3.20 8.46 -26.95
CA ILE A 145 -3.55 7.38 -27.86
C ILE A 145 -3.08 7.73 -29.26
N PHE A 146 -2.48 6.74 -29.91
CA PHE A 146 -2.02 6.77 -31.30
C PHE A 146 -2.48 5.51 -32.03
N ASP A 147 -2.55 5.58 -33.36
CA ASP A 147 -2.63 4.39 -34.22
C ASP A 147 -1.23 3.83 -34.56
N ALA A 148 -1.17 2.82 -35.43
CA ALA A 148 0.09 2.18 -35.84
C ALA A 148 1.05 3.15 -36.55
N ASN A 149 0.56 4.19 -37.18
CA ASN A 149 1.35 5.22 -37.87
C ASN A 149 1.70 6.40 -36.97
N LEU A 150 1.41 6.31 -35.66
CA LEU A 150 1.55 7.39 -34.68
C LEU A 150 0.68 8.60 -35.01
N THR A 151 -0.41 8.40 -35.74
CA THR A 151 -1.44 9.40 -36.02
C THR A 151 -2.32 9.59 -34.78
N ARG A 152 -2.87 10.77 -34.62
CA ARG A 152 -3.78 11.12 -33.52
C ARG A 152 -5.23 11.11 -34.02
N PRO A 153 -6.21 10.81 -33.16
CA PRO A 153 -7.60 10.64 -33.56
C PRO A 153 -8.25 11.88 -34.21
N GLY A 154 -7.69 13.05 -33.97
CA GLY A 154 -8.26 14.28 -34.49
C GLY A 154 -9.66 14.56 -33.96
N THR A 155 -10.37 15.46 -34.64
CA THR A 155 -11.77 15.82 -34.27
C THR A 155 -12.77 14.77 -34.72
N VAL A 156 -12.42 13.93 -35.69
CA VAL A 156 -13.30 12.94 -36.30
C VAL A 156 -13.42 11.68 -35.44
N TYR A 157 -12.29 11.17 -34.95
CA TYR A 157 -12.23 9.85 -34.31
C TYR A 157 -12.13 9.89 -32.79
N LYS A 158 -11.89 11.07 -32.15
CA LYS A 158 -11.74 11.17 -30.71
C LYS A 158 -12.92 10.57 -29.92
N ASP A 159 -14.14 10.78 -30.38
CA ASP A 159 -15.37 10.31 -29.76
C ASP A 159 -15.66 8.82 -30.05
N SER A 160 -14.88 8.21 -30.95
CA SER A 160 -14.93 6.77 -31.27
C SER A 160 -14.02 5.94 -30.38
N LEU A 161 -13.19 6.58 -29.54
CA LEU A 161 -12.24 5.93 -28.64
C LEU A 161 -12.76 5.98 -27.21
N LYS A 162 -13.26 4.86 -26.72
CA LYS A 162 -13.79 4.74 -25.35
C LYS A 162 -12.71 4.20 -24.43
N ILE A 163 -12.25 4.97 -23.46
CA ILE A 163 -11.24 4.59 -22.48
C ILE A 163 -11.94 4.18 -21.19
N MET A 164 -11.65 3.01 -20.66
CA MET A 164 -12.25 2.44 -19.48
C MET A 164 -11.16 1.98 -18.50
N LEU A 165 -11.28 2.39 -17.24
CA LEU A 165 -10.43 1.95 -16.15
C LEU A 165 -11.31 1.53 -14.98
N THR A 166 -11.19 0.26 -14.57
CA THR A 166 -11.89 -0.26 -13.39
C THR A 166 -10.93 -0.28 -12.21
N TYR A 167 -11.37 0.25 -11.07
CA TYR A 167 -10.60 0.33 -9.83
C TYR A 167 -11.53 0.27 -8.61
N PRO A 168 -11.01 -0.07 -7.42
CA PRO A 168 -11.81 -0.12 -6.20
C PRO A 168 -12.33 1.28 -5.81
N ASP A 169 -13.56 1.32 -5.32
CA ASP A 169 -14.28 2.55 -5.01
C ASP A 169 -14.04 3.10 -3.59
N GLY A 170 -13.21 2.42 -2.79
CA GLY A 170 -12.95 2.78 -1.40
C GLY A 170 -14.00 2.26 -0.40
N SER A 171 -15.08 1.67 -0.89
CA SER A 171 -16.21 1.15 -0.08
C SER A 171 -16.36 -0.36 -0.18
N GLY A 172 -15.36 -1.03 -0.75
CA GLY A 172 -15.33 -2.48 -0.92
C GLY A 172 -15.91 -2.98 -2.23
N GLY A 173 -16.36 -2.10 -3.12
CA GLY A 173 -16.80 -2.38 -4.48
C GLY A 173 -15.80 -1.90 -5.53
N ASN A 174 -16.18 -2.03 -6.80
CA ASN A 174 -15.43 -1.50 -7.93
C ASN A 174 -16.25 -0.40 -8.63
N THR A 175 -15.52 0.60 -9.13
CA THR A 175 -16.06 1.60 -10.05
C THR A 175 -15.31 1.56 -11.36
N THR A 176 -15.92 2.07 -12.45
CA THR A 176 -15.29 2.16 -13.77
C THR A 176 -15.36 3.60 -14.27
N ALA A 177 -14.21 4.24 -14.37
CA ALA A 177 -14.09 5.48 -15.09
C ALA A 177 -14.21 5.22 -16.60
N THR A 178 -15.06 5.97 -17.27
CA THR A 178 -15.23 5.94 -18.73
C THR A 178 -15.05 7.35 -19.27
N ILE A 179 -14.05 7.54 -20.13
CA ILE A 179 -13.72 8.83 -20.71
C ILE A 179 -13.39 8.69 -22.21
N PHE A 180 -13.31 9.84 -22.88
CA PHE A 180 -12.88 9.95 -24.27
C PHE A 180 -11.64 10.84 -24.34
N PRO A 181 -10.71 10.61 -25.28
CA PRO A 181 -9.54 11.48 -25.45
C PRO A 181 -9.94 12.82 -26.11
N ASP A 182 -9.04 13.79 -26.01
CA ASP A 182 -9.13 14.99 -26.81
C ASP A 182 -8.71 14.76 -28.29
N LYS A 183 -8.81 15.78 -29.14
CA LYS A 183 -8.37 15.71 -30.54
C LYS A 183 -6.90 15.34 -30.74
N ASN A 184 -6.08 15.52 -29.71
CA ASN A 184 -4.66 15.15 -29.73
C ASN A 184 -4.43 13.74 -29.15
N GLY A 185 -5.50 12.97 -28.88
CA GLY A 185 -5.43 11.67 -28.27
C GLY A 185 -5.15 11.66 -26.77
N ARG A 186 -5.10 12.84 -26.11
CA ARG A 186 -4.75 12.94 -24.70
C ARG A 186 -5.95 12.63 -23.81
N PHE A 187 -5.69 11.94 -22.72
CA PHE A 187 -6.70 11.66 -21.69
C PHE A 187 -6.14 11.84 -20.28
N THR A 188 -7.04 12.04 -19.32
CA THR A 188 -6.71 12.14 -17.89
C THR A 188 -7.82 11.48 -17.09
N ILE A 189 -7.45 10.56 -16.20
CA ILE A 189 -8.35 9.92 -15.23
C ILE A 189 -7.85 10.35 -13.84
N PRO A 190 -8.54 11.24 -13.16
CA PRO A 190 -8.20 11.67 -11.81
C PRO A 190 -8.76 10.70 -10.76
N ASN A 191 -8.28 10.82 -9.52
CA ASN A 191 -8.78 10.13 -8.34
C ASN A 191 -8.73 8.60 -8.46
N VAL A 192 -7.65 8.09 -9.02
CA VAL A 192 -7.39 6.65 -9.12
C VAL A 192 -6.57 6.22 -7.91
N PRO A 193 -7.03 5.26 -7.09
CA PRO A 193 -6.24 4.73 -5.99
C PRO A 193 -5.03 3.93 -6.50
N ILE A 194 -3.98 3.88 -5.67
CA ILE A 194 -2.78 3.09 -5.97
C ILE A 194 -3.14 1.64 -6.31
N GLY A 195 -2.31 1.00 -7.11
CA GLY A 195 -2.48 -0.42 -7.40
C GLY A 195 -2.13 -0.78 -8.83
N TYR A 196 -2.20 -2.09 -9.10
CA TYR A 196 -2.06 -2.66 -10.43
C TYR A 196 -3.44 -2.74 -11.07
N ARG A 197 -3.62 -2.12 -12.24
CA ARG A 197 -4.92 -1.97 -12.92
C ARG A 197 -4.81 -2.40 -14.38
N THR A 198 -5.96 -2.58 -15.02
CA THR A 198 -6.03 -2.78 -16.47
C THR A 198 -6.86 -1.66 -17.09
N ILE A 199 -6.22 -0.88 -17.96
CA ILE A 199 -6.91 0.10 -18.81
C ILE A 199 -7.33 -0.59 -20.11
N ARG A 200 -8.56 -0.33 -20.53
CA ARG A 200 -9.11 -0.83 -21.80
C ARG A 200 -9.46 0.35 -22.69
N VAL A 201 -9.05 0.29 -23.94
CA VAL A 201 -9.43 1.27 -24.97
C VAL A 201 -10.14 0.55 -26.08
N ILE A 202 -11.33 1.01 -26.40
CA ILE A 202 -12.20 0.42 -27.42
C ILE A 202 -12.36 1.43 -28.56
N TYR A 203 -11.98 1.04 -29.76
CA TYR A 203 -12.30 1.78 -30.98
C TYR A 203 -13.63 1.28 -31.54
N THR A 204 -14.68 2.07 -31.39
CA THR A 204 -16.07 1.67 -31.64
C THR A 204 -16.35 1.24 -33.08
N PRO A 205 -15.83 1.92 -34.14
CA PRO A 205 -16.14 1.55 -35.52
C PRO A 205 -15.74 0.14 -35.92
N ALA A 206 -14.61 -0.35 -35.39
CA ALA A 206 -14.09 -1.68 -35.69
C ALA A 206 -14.24 -2.66 -34.53
N THR A 207 -14.76 -2.20 -33.38
CA THR A 207 -14.81 -2.94 -32.11
C THR A 207 -13.43 -3.43 -31.61
N ASP A 208 -12.35 -2.84 -32.13
CA ASP A 208 -10.99 -3.16 -31.71
C ASP A 208 -10.77 -2.74 -30.26
N THR A 209 -10.21 -3.65 -29.48
CA THR A 209 -9.97 -3.42 -28.05
C THR A 209 -8.53 -3.69 -27.70
N ILE A 210 -7.88 -2.72 -27.03
CA ILE A 210 -6.61 -2.89 -26.39
C ILE A 210 -6.82 -2.92 -24.87
N ALA A 211 -6.17 -3.88 -24.20
CA ALA A 211 -6.11 -3.97 -22.76
C ALA A 211 -4.65 -3.96 -22.31
N LEU A 212 -4.26 -2.97 -21.53
CA LEU A 212 -2.90 -2.79 -21.06
C LEU A 212 -2.85 -2.72 -19.52
N PRO A 213 -1.84 -3.36 -18.91
CA PRO A 213 -1.60 -3.18 -17.48
C PRO A 213 -1.07 -1.77 -17.23
N VAL A 214 -1.50 -1.18 -16.11
CA VAL A 214 -1.00 0.09 -15.61
C VAL A 214 -0.83 0.03 -14.11
N THR A 215 0.30 0.52 -13.63
CA THR A 215 0.58 0.63 -12.19
C THR A 215 0.43 2.07 -11.75
N VAL A 216 -0.45 2.30 -10.78
CA VAL A 216 -0.66 3.60 -10.16
C VAL A 216 0.19 3.67 -8.89
N TYR A 217 1.18 4.56 -8.88
CA TYR A 217 2.12 4.72 -7.77
C TYR A 217 1.69 5.85 -6.83
N PRO A 218 1.96 5.72 -5.52
CA PRO A 218 1.61 6.73 -4.53
C PRO A 218 2.15 8.13 -4.86
N GLY A 219 1.27 9.12 -4.90
CA GLY A 219 1.62 10.54 -5.07
C GLY A 219 2.30 10.88 -6.39
N LYS A 220 2.07 10.09 -7.45
CA LYS A 220 2.68 10.32 -8.77
C LYS A 220 1.64 10.39 -9.87
N ILE A 221 1.89 11.26 -10.85
CA ILE A 221 1.16 11.23 -12.11
C ILE A 221 1.69 10.06 -12.94
N CYS A 222 0.86 9.06 -13.18
CA CYS A 222 1.20 7.93 -14.03
C CYS A 222 0.93 8.29 -15.49
N LYS A 223 1.91 8.04 -16.36
CA LYS A 223 1.79 8.31 -17.81
C LYS A 223 1.80 7.01 -18.58
N LEU A 224 0.91 6.89 -19.56
CA LEU A 224 0.80 5.73 -20.42
C LEU A 224 0.47 6.16 -21.86
N ASP A 225 1.35 5.86 -22.80
CA ASP A 225 1.07 6.01 -24.22
C ASP A 225 0.52 4.69 -24.76
N ILE A 226 -0.59 4.76 -25.51
CA ILE A 226 -1.32 3.62 -26.05
C ILE A 226 -1.25 3.69 -27.56
N ILE A 227 -0.68 2.66 -28.17
CA ILE A 227 -0.56 2.56 -29.63
C ILE A 227 -1.41 1.38 -30.11
N PHE A 228 -2.39 1.66 -30.96
CA PHE A 228 -3.15 0.63 -31.64
C PHE A 228 -2.29 -0.08 -32.69
N PRO A 229 -2.42 -1.40 -32.86
CA PRO A 229 -1.63 -2.15 -33.83
C PRO A 229 -2.07 -1.93 -35.30
N ALA A 230 -3.21 -1.30 -35.51
CA ALA A 230 -3.77 -1.00 -36.82
C ALA A 230 -3.76 0.50 -37.12
N ASP A 231 -3.78 0.85 -38.42
CA ASP A 231 -4.01 2.22 -38.90
C ASP A 231 -5.51 2.51 -38.77
N LEU A 232 -5.89 3.43 -37.89
CA LEU A 232 -7.29 3.65 -37.50
C LEU A 232 -7.80 5.05 -37.84
N PHE A 233 -6.89 6.04 -37.96
CA PHE A 233 -7.27 7.48 -38.04
C PHE A 233 -6.68 8.18 -39.28
#